data_0e7ac1a1328be54d01407ec4cdd3ab62
#
_entry.id   0e7ac1a1328be54d01407ec4cdd3ab62
#
_cell.length_a   1.000
_cell.length_b   1.000
_cell.length_c   1.000
_cell.angle_alpha   90.00
_cell.angle_beta   90.00
_cell.angle_gamma   90.00
#
_symmetry.space_group_name_H-M   'P 1'
#
loop_
_entity.id
_entity.type
_entity.pdbx_description
1 polymer ?
#
loop_
_entity_poly.entity_id
_entity_poly.type
_entity_poly.pdbx_seq_one_letter_code
_entity_poly.pdbx_strand_id
1 'polypeptide(L)' 'MIHVLKTWSEYFEEVFMGHKTFEIRKNDRDFTVGDILILKEWNIYTKSYTGRSLARNVTYLFNGGSFGVEEGFVVMSIQ' A
#
# COMPACT_ATOMS: atom_id res chain seq x y z
N MET A 1 4.45 13.56 1.16
CA MET A 1 5.56 12.86 0.48
C MET A 1 4.99 11.80 -0.43
N ILE A 2 5.70 11.44 -1.49
CA ILE A 2 5.28 10.40 -2.44
C ILE A 2 6.11 9.16 -2.19
N HIS A 3 5.45 8.00 -2.04
CA HIS A 3 6.11 6.71 -1.89
C HIS A 3 5.74 5.81 -3.06
N VAL A 4 6.74 5.22 -3.70
CA VAL A 4 6.52 4.25 -4.77
C VAL A 4 6.64 2.85 -4.17
N LEU A 5 5.58 2.07 -4.30
CA LEU A 5 5.47 0.77 -3.63
C LEU A 5 5.21 -0.34 -4.63
N LYS A 6 5.95 -1.43 -4.49
CA LYS A 6 5.71 -2.66 -5.24
C LYS A 6 4.45 -3.32 -4.69
N THR A 7 3.50 -3.63 -5.56
CA THR A 7 2.21 -4.22 -5.18
C THR A 7 1.92 -5.43 -6.04
N TRP A 8 1.79 -6.60 -5.42
CA TRP A 8 1.52 -7.83 -6.16
C TRP A 8 0.21 -7.70 -6.94
N SER A 9 0.19 -8.28 -8.14
CA SER A 9 -0.96 -8.17 -9.06
C SER A 9 -2.29 -8.49 -8.38
N GLU A 10 -2.33 -9.52 -7.54
CA GLU A 10 -3.53 -9.92 -6.81
C GLU A 10 -4.11 -8.76 -5.99
N TYR A 11 -3.27 -8.06 -5.25
CA TYR A 11 -3.71 -6.95 -4.40
C TYR A 11 -3.89 -5.66 -5.20
N PHE A 12 -3.06 -5.46 -6.22
CA PHE A 12 -3.19 -4.32 -7.12
C PHE A 12 -4.57 -4.29 -7.76
N GLU A 13 -5.04 -5.45 -8.27
CA GLU A 13 -6.34 -5.54 -8.90
C GLU A 13 -7.47 -5.17 -7.94
N GLU A 14 -7.39 -5.61 -6.69
CA GLU A 14 -8.40 -5.31 -5.68
C GLU A 14 -8.43 -3.82 -5.33
N VAL A 15 -7.28 -3.16 -5.31
CA VAL A 15 -7.22 -1.71 -5.14
C VAL A 15 -7.80 -1.00 -6.35
N PHE A 16 -7.44 -1.45 -7.54
CA PHE A 16 -7.93 -0.88 -8.80
C PHE A 16 -9.45 -0.95 -8.89
N MET A 17 -10.02 -2.07 -8.48
CA MET A 17 -11.48 -2.29 -8.50
C MET A 17 -12.21 -1.58 -7.36
N GLY A 18 -11.49 -1.00 -6.43
CA GLY A 18 -12.08 -0.31 -5.29
C GLY A 18 -12.52 -1.21 -4.14
N HIS A 19 -12.19 -2.49 -4.20
CA HIS A 19 -12.54 -3.43 -3.13
C HIS A 19 -11.59 -3.34 -1.95
N LYS A 20 -10.32 -3.11 -2.21
CA LYS A 20 -9.31 -2.99 -1.16
C LYS A 20 -8.96 -1.51 -1.01
N THR A 21 -9.32 -0.94 0.14
CA THR A 21 -9.14 0.49 0.41
C THR A 21 -8.16 0.72 1.55
N PHE A 22 -7.20 -0.18 1.71
CA PHE A 22 -6.18 -0.08 2.74
C PHE A 22 -4.88 -0.68 2.25
N GLU A 23 -3.78 -0.30 2.90
CA GLU A 23 -2.45 -0.90 2.71
C GLU A 23 -1.88 -1.27 4.07
N ILE A 24 -1.23 -2.44 4.14
CA ILE A 24 -0.48 -2.86 5.32
C ILE A 24 0.97 -2.94 4.89
N ARG A 25 1.82 -2.15 5.56
CA ARG A 25 3.24 -2.08 5.22
C ARG A 25 4.08 -2.02 6.48
N LYS A 26 5.30 -2.54 6.39
CA LYS A 26 6.32 -2.23 7.38
C LYS A 26 6.59 -0.73 7.28
N ASN A 27 6.58 -0.03 8.41
CA ASN A 27 6.75 1.42 8.39
C ASN A 27 8.24 1.79 8.35
N ASP A 28 8.87 1.52 7.23
CA ASP A 28 10.27 1.83 6.99
C ASP A 28 10.46 3.12 6.18
N ARG A 29 9.38 3.87 5.94
CA ARG A 29 9.38 5.10 5.13
C ARG A 29 8.70 6.27 5.82
N ASP A 30 8.43 6.15 7.11
CA ASP A 30 7.74 7.19 7.88
C ASP A 30 6.45 7.66 7.18
N PHE A 31 5.57 6.71 6.86
CA PHE A 31 4.29 7.02 6.24
C PHE A 31 3.49 7.96 7.14
N THR A 32 2.85 8.96 6.53
CA THR A 32 1.98 9.90 7.24
C THR A 32 0.72 10.16 6.45
N VAL A 33 -0.34 10.58 7.15
CA VAL A 33 -1.60 11.00 6.51
C VAL A 33 -1.30 12.17 5.58
N GLY A 34 -1.87 12.12 4.37
CA GLY A 34 -1.63 13.10 3.33
C GLY A 34 -0.58 12.67 2.33
N ASP A 35 0.18 11.61 2.63
CA ASP A 35 1.13 11.07 1.67
C ASP A 35 0.41 10.47 0.47
N ILE A 36 1.11 10.41 -0.66
CA ILE A 36 0.62 9.77 -1.88
C ILE A 36 1.39 8.47 -2.07
N LEU A 37 0.64 7.39 -2.28
CA LEU A 37 1.21 6.09 -2.61
C LEU A 37 1.07 5.86 -4.11
N ILE A 38 2.17 5.57 -4.77
CA ILE A 38 2.17 5.12 -6.16
C ILE A 38 2.36 3.61 -6.10
N LEU A 39 1.28 2.87 -6.36
CA LEU A 39 1.31 1.42 -6.34
C LEU A 39 1.68 0.93 -7.73
N LYS A 40 2.80 0.21 -7.84
CA LYS A 40 3.27 -0.35 -9.10
C LYS A 40 3.01 -1.84 -9.11
N GLU A 41 2.22 -2.30 -10.07
CA GLU A 41 1.87 -3.71 -10.16
C GLU A 41 3.09 -4.57 -10.45
N TRP A 42 3.25 -5.61 -9.63
CA TRP A 42 4.33 -6.58 -9.76
C TRP A 42 3.76 -7.98 -9.90
N ASN A 43 4.15 -8.66 -10.97
CA ASN A 43 3.75 -10.04 -11.20
C ASN A 43 4.77 -10.97 -10.52
N ILE A 44 4.30 -11.72 -9.51
CA ILE A 44 5.18 -12.59 -8.71
C ILE A 44 5.66 -13.82 -9.49
N TYR A 45 4.96 -14.18 -10.57
CA TYR A 45 5.34 -15.34 -11.38
C TYR A 45 6.41 -14.98 -12.40
N THR A 46 6.26 -13.88 -13.12
CA THR A 46 7.26 -13.38 -14.06
C THR A 46 8.37 -12.61 -13.37
N LYS A 47 8.16 -12.22 -12.10
CA LYS A 47 9.08 -11.41 -11.31
C LYS A 47 9.44 -10.13 -12.04
N SER A 48 8.42 -9.43 -12.51
CA SER A 48 8.58 -8.19 -13.26
C SER A 48 7.39 -7.27 -13.07
N TYR A 49 7.62 -5.97 -13.28
CA TYR A 49 6.54 -5.00 -13.29
C TYR A 49 5.73 -5.16 -14.57
N THR A 50 4.41 -4.99 -14.46
CA THR A 50 3.51 -5.10 -15.61
C THR A 50 3.41 -3.82 -16.43
N GLY A 51 3.85 -2.70 -15.85
CA GLY A 51 3.69 -1.38 -16.45
C GLY A 51 2.48 -0.63 -15.93
N ARG A 52 1.58 -1.29 -15.19
CA ARG A 52 0.44 -0.62 -14.57
C ARG A 52 0.84 -0.01 -13.22
N SER A 53 0.29 1.17 -12.96
CA SER A 53 0.44 1.82 -11.65
C SER A 53 -0.81 2.63 -11.36
N LEU A 54 -1.01 2.95 -10.09
CA LEU A 54 -2.10 3.82 -9.68
C LEU A 54 -1.68 4.61 -8.46
N ALA A 55 -2.33 5.76 -8.24
CA ALA A 55 -2.05 6.64 -7.12
C ALA A 55 -3.19 6.61 -6.13
N ARG A 56 -2.88 6.64 -4.85
CA ARG A 56 -3.85 6.75 -3.76
C ARG A 56 -3.29 7.67 -2.69
N ASN A 57 -4.21 8.37 -2.01
CA ASN A 57 -3.86 9.23 -0.88
C ASN A 57 -4.03 8.47 0.41
N VAL A 58 -3.12 8.66 1.36
CA VAL A 58 -3.26 8.12 2.71
C VAL A 58 -4.19 9.03 3.49
N THR A 59 -5.35 8.51 3.90
CA THR A 59 -6.38 9.30 4.60
C THR A 59 -6.41 9.03 6.09
N TYR A 60 -5.94 7.89 6.54
CA TYR A 60 -5.79 7.53 7.93
C TYR A 60 -4.65 6.55 8.09
N LEU A 61 -4.05 6.54 9.26
CA LEU A 61 -2.91 5.66 9.53
C LEU A 61 -3.04 5.10 10.94
N PHE A 62 -2.97 3.78 11.05
CA PHE A 62 -2.98 3.07 12.33
C PHE A 62 -1.62 2.41 12.51
N ASN A 63 -0.91 2.81 13.58
CA ASN A 63 0.37 2.20 13.91
C ASN A 63 0.15 0.85 14.59
N GLY A 64 1.00 -0.12 14.25
CA GLY A 64 0.97 -1.43 14.86
C GLY A 64 1.34 -1.39 16.34
N GLY A 65 1.26 -2.56 16.97
CA GLY A 65 1.52 -2.73 18.39
C GLY A 65 0.26 -3.07 19.18
N SER A 66 -0.92 -3.11 18.53
CA SER A 66 -2.16 -3.50 19.16
C SER A 66 -3.12 -4.07 18.11
N PHE A 67 -4.21 -4.67 18.59
CA PHE A 67 -5.26 -5.27 17.74
C PHE A 67 -4.74 -6.28 16.73
N GLY A 68 -3.69 -7.02 17.07
CA GLY A 68 -3.12 -8.03 16.20
C GLY A 68 -2.22 -7.49 15.10
N VAL A 69 -2.04 -6.19 15.02
CA VAL A 69 -1.10 -5.59 14.07
C VAL A 69 0.28 -5.54 14.72
N GLU A 70 1.25 -6.15 14.08
CA GLU A 70 2.61 -6.24 14.60
C GLU A 70 3.23 -4.85 14.75
N GLU A 71 3.99 -4.65 15.84
CA GLU A 71 4.73 -3.42 16.03
C GLU A 71 5.71 -3.20 14.87
N GLY A 72 5.83 -1.97 14.41
CA GLY A 72 6.67 -1.64 13.27
C GLY A 72 5.92 -1.69 11.94
N PHE A 73 4.68 -2.20 11.93
CA PHE A 73 3.81 -2.16 10.74
C PHE A 73 2.78 -1.06 10.88
N VAL A 74 2.25 -0.64 9.75
CA VAL A 74 1.16 0.33 9.72
C VAL A 74 0.06 -0.15 8.79
N VAL A 75 -1.17 0.17 9.17
CA VAL A 75 -2.34 0.00 8.31
C VAL A 75 -2.76 1.39 7.87
N MET A 76 -2.88 1.58 6.57
CA MET A 76 -3.25 2.89 6.02
C MET A 76 -4.56 2.77 5.27
N SER A 77 -5.51 3.65 5.57
CA SER A 77 -6.67 3.83 4.70
C SER A 77 -6.22 4.63 3.49
N ILE A 78 -6.65 4.20 2.31
CA ILE A 78 -6.24 4.84 1.05
C ILE A 78 -7.44 5.20 0.21
N GLN A 79 -7.31 6.29 -0.51
CA GLN A 79 -8.41 6.82 -1.30
C GLN A 79 -7.92 7.44 -2.61
#